data_6ab326c4c05e04741f57bca51664e86c
#
_entry.id   6ab326c4c05e04741f57bca51664e86c
#
_cell.length_a   1.000
_cell.length_b   1.000
_cell.length_c   1.000
_cell.angle_alpha   90.00
_cell.angle_beta   90.00
_cell.angle_gamma   90.00
#
_symmetry.space_group_name_H-M   'P 1'
#
loop_
_entity.id
_entity.type
_entity.pdbx_description
1 polymer ?
#
loop_
_entity_poly.entity_id
_entity_poly.type
_entity_poly.pdbx_seq_one_letter_code
_entity_poly.pdbx_strand_id
1 'polypeptide(L)'
;MEHYIIVKFKDGTDFQALEKPVREIFEETLSIPGVHGVNLKLSNSDRPNRYDLMIIMDMEQEALPVYDLSEPHLRWKSQYGDIVVKKTIFDCD
;
A
#
# COMPACT_ATOMS: atom_id res chain seq x y z
N MET A 1 -4.07 2.17 -15.24
CA MET A 1 -4.22 0.88 -14.52
C MET A 1 -4.40 1.12 -13.04
N GLU A 2 -4.93 0.13 -12.35
CA GLU A 2 -4.99 0.14 -10.89
C GLU A 2 -3.99 -0.87 -10.34
N HIS A 3 -3.22 -0.44 -9.35
CA HIS A 3 -2.21 -1.25 -8.67
C HIS A 3 -2.67 -1.44 -7.23
N TYR A 4 -2.88 -2.70 -6.84
CA TYR A 4 -3.38 -3.06 -5.51
C TYR A 4 -2.27 -3.70 -4.71
N ILE A 5 -2.07 -3.20 -3.49
CA ILE A 5 -1.16 -3.79 -2.50
C ILE A 5 -2.03 -4.20 -1.32
N ILE A 6 -2.09 -5.48 -1.03
CA ILE A 6 -2.95 -6.01 0.02
C ILE A 6 -2.05 -6.68 1.05
N VAL A 7 -2.11 -6.22 2.30
CA VAL A 7 -1.17 -6.67 3.32
C VAL A 7 -1.87 -7.17 4.57
N LYS A 8 -1.22 -8.12 5.21
CA LYS A 8 -1.56 -8.61 6.54
C LYS A 8 -0.39 -8.33 7.47
N PHE A 9 -0.67 -7.74 8.61
CA PHE A 9 0.32 -7.42 9.62
C PHE A 9 0.42 -8.55 10.65
N LYS A 10 1.50 -8.52 11.43
CA LYS A 10 1.67 -9.44 12.57
C LYS A 10 0.48 -9.34 13.51
N ASP A 11 0.12 -10.47 14.12
CA ASP A 11 -0.94 -10.49 15.12
C ASP A 11 -0.66 -9.48 16.23
N GLY A 12 -1.71 -8.79 16.68
CA GLY A 12 -1.60 -7.77 17.71
C GLY A 12 -1.22 -6.39 17.19
N THR A 13 -0.99 -6.24 15.88
CA THR A 13 -0.72 -4.91 15.30
C THR A 13 -2.01 -4.10 15.30
N ASP A 14 -1.94 -2.87 15.83
CA ASP A 14 -3.05 -1.91 15.70
C ASP A 14 -2.97 -1.26 14.31
N PHE A 15 -3.47 -1.99 13.31
CA PHE A 15 -3.35 -1.52 11.94
C PHE A 15 -4.25 -0.31 11.63
N GLN A 16 -5.27 -0.06 12.44
CA GLN A 16 -6.08 1.15 12.28
C GLN A 16 -5.24 2.40 12.56
N ALA A 17 -4.30 2.31 13.52
CA ALA A 17 -3.39 3.40 13.81
C ALA A 17 -2.36 3.63 12.70
N LEU A 18 -2.16 2.66 11.80
CA LEU A 18 -1.22 2.78 10.69
C LEU A 18 -1.83 3.46 9.45
N GLU A 19 -3.15 3.58 9.40
CA GLU A 19 -3.82 4.12 8.20
C GLU A 19 -3.30 5.51 7.84
N LYS A 20 -3.25 6.41 8.80
CA LYS A 20 -2.82 7.79 8.53
C LYS A 20 -1.35 7.89 8.10
N PRO A 21 -0.38 7.34 8.85
CA PRO A 21 1.03 7.45 8.44
C PRO A 21 1.33 6.70 7.13
N VAL A 22 0.67 5.58 6.87
CA VAL A 22 0.86 4.86 5.60
C VAL A 22 0.24 5.67 4.46
N ARG A 23 -0.94 6.24 4.66
CA ARG A 23 -1.57 7.11 3.66
C ARG A 23 -0.65 8.27 3.30
N GLU A 24 -0.04 8.92 4.28
CA GLU A 24 0.86 10.05 4.03
C GLU A 24 2.05 9.64 3.17
N ILE A 25 2.61 8.45 3.38
CA ILE A 25 3.70 7.94 2.56
C ILE A 25 3.23 7.76 1.10
N PHE A 26 2.08 7.10 0.91
CA PHE A 26 1.60 6.80 -0.44
C PHE A 26 1.11 8.05 -1.17
N GLU A 27 0.57 9.05 -0.46
CA GLU A 27 0.18 10.31 -1.07
C GLU A 27 1.38 11.07 -1.66
N GLU A 28 2.59 10.86 -1.15
CA GLU A 28 3.79 11.44 -1.75
C GLU A 28 4.06 10.88 -3.16
N THR A 29 3.55 9.70 -3.48
CA THR A 29 3.70 9.14 -4.83
C THR A 29 2.91 9.92 -5.87
N LEU A 30 1.97 10.77 -5.46
CA LEU A 30 1.20 11.60 -6.38
C LEU A 30 2.07 12.60 -7.14
N SER A 31 3.29 12.87 -6.67
CA SER A 31 4.26 13.72 -7.38
C SER A 31 4.94 12.97 -8.53
N ILE A 32 4.81 11.66 -8.62
CA ILE A 32 5.38 10.87 -9.71
C ILE A 32 4.52 11.07 -10.95
N PRO A 33 5.11 11.46 -12.11
CA PRO A 33 4.34 11.60 -13.33
C PRO A 33 3.63 10.30 -13.69
N GLY A 34 2.32 10.39 -13.94
CA GLY A 34 1.49 9.24 -14.26
C GLY A 34 0.80 8.59 -13.07
N VAL A 35 1.10 8.97 -11.84
CA VAL A 35 0.32 8.53 -10.66
C VAL A 35 -0.80 9.53 -10.44
N HIS A 36 -2.05 9.06 -10.54
CA HIS A 36 -3.24 9.93 -10.55
C HIS A 36 -4.02 9.88 -9.25
N GLY A 37 -3.94 8.80 -8.50
CA GLY A 37 -4.71 8.68 -7.27
C GLY A 37 -4.16 7.59 -6.35
N VAL A 38 -4.45 7.76 -5.06
CA VAL A 38 -4.10 6.81 -4.01
C VAL A 38 -5.28 6.70 -3.06
N ASN A 39 -5.63 5.49 -2.68
CA ASN A 39 -6.64 5.26 -1.67
C ASN A 39 -6.23 4.08 -0.78
N LEU A 40 -6.59 4.14 0.49
CA LEU A 40 -6.38 3.06 1.43
C LEU A 40 -7.71 2.59 1.99
N LYS A 41 -7.84 1.29 2.15
CA LYS A 41 -9.03 0.69 2.78
C LYS A 41 -8.57 -0.25 3.88
N LEU A 42 -9.20 -0.12 5.04
CA LEU A 42 -8.96 -1.00 6.18
C LEU A 42 -9.98 -2.12 6.17
N SER A 43 -9.55 -3.33 6.52
CA SER A 43 -10.48 -4.44 6.72
C SER A 43 -11.37 -4.17 7.93
N ASN A 44 -12.61 -4.59 7.82
CA ASN A 44 -13.56 -4.59 8.95
C ASN A 44 -13.79 -6.00 9.51
N SER A 45 -12.94 -6.96 9.14
CA SER A 45 -13.09 -8.36 9.54
C SER A 45 -11.97 -8.77 10.48
N ASP A 46 -12.29 -9.53 11.52
CA ASP A 46 -11.33 -10.13 12.44
C ASP A 46 -11.05 -11.60 12.12
N ARG A 47 -11.54 -12.09 10.99
CA ARG A 47 -11.31 -13.48 10.60
C ARG A 47 -9.85 -13.72 10.24
N PRO A 48 -9.27 -14.88 10.64
CA PRO A 48 -7.83 -15.09 10.46
C PRO A 48 -7.38 -15.23 9.00
N ASN A 49 -8.30 -15.51 8.08
CA ASN A 49 -7.97 -15.66 6.66
C ASN A 49 -8.22 -14.37 5.87
N ARG A 50 -8.21 -13.21 6.52
CA ARG A 50 -8.40 -11.90 5.88
C ARG A 50 -7.10 -11.10 5.94
N TYR A 51 -6.94 -10.20 4.98
CA TYR A 51 -5.91 -9.15 5.01
C TYR A 51 -6.41 -7.98 5.84
N ASP A 52 -5.49 -7.07 6.19
CA ASP A 52 -5.78 -5.96 7.10
C ASP A 52 -5.92 -4.62 6.39
N LEU A 53 -5.13 -4.40 5.35
CA LEU A 53 -5.05 -3.11 4.66
C LEU A 53 -4.90 -3.34 3.17
N MET A 54 -5.63 -2.53 2.38
CA MET A 54 -5.50 -2.49 0.94
C MET A 54 -5.09 -1.08 0.52
N ILE A 55 -4.04 -0.98 -0.27
CA ILE A 55 -3.59 0.28 -0.88
C ILE A 55 -3.91 0.19 -2.37
N ILE A 56 -4.59 1.20 -2.89
CA ILE A 56 -5.02 1.24 -4.27
C ILE A 56 -4.38 2.46 -4.92
N MET A 57 -3.63 2.24 -6.00
CA MET A 57 -3.00 3.32 -6.75
C MET A 57 -3.54 3.32 -8.18
N ASP A 58 -4.04 4.46 -8.63
CA ASP A 58 -4.42 4.67 -10.02
C ASP A 58 -3.26 5.35 -10.73
N MET A 59 -2.71 4.68 -11.75
CA MET A 59 -1.52 5.18 -12.42
C MET A 59 -1.46 4.74 -13.86
N GLU A 60 -0.68 5.47 -14.66
CA GLU A 60 -0.27 4.99 -15.98
C GLU A 60 0.69 3.82 -15.81
N GLN A 61 0.64 2.86 -16.71
CA GLN A 61 1.48 1.67 -16.63
C GLN A 61 2.98 2.03 -16.59
N GLU A 62 3.35 3.08 -17.32
CA GLU A 62 4.75 3.55 -17.38
C GLU A 62 5.25 4.11 -16.05
N ALA A 63 4.34 4.50 -15.16
CA ALA A 63 4.73 5.01 -13.85
C ALA A 63 5.16 3.91 -12.87
N LEU A 64 4.76 2.67 -13.11
CA LEU A 64 5.01 1.58 -12.17
C LEU A 64 6.49 1.36 -11.87
N PRO A 65 7.39 1.25 -12.87
CA PRO A 65 8.81 1.08 -12.56
C PRO A 65 9.43 2.30 -11.86
N VAL A 66 8.93 3.50 -12.13
CA VAL A 66 9.39 4.71 -11.44
C VAL A 66 8.95 4.68 -9.99
N TYR A 67 7.70 4.30 -9.74
CA TYR A 67 7.17 4.13 -8.39
C TYR A 67 7.97 3.07 -7.61
N ASP A 68 8.29 1.94 -8.24
CA ASP A 68 9.03 0.86 -7.58
C ASP A 68 10.38 1.33 -7.01
N LEU A 69 11.02 2.29 -7.65
CA LEU A 69 12.33 2.83 -7.23
C LEU A 69 12.19 4.12 -6.43
N SER A 70 10.98 4.59 -6.21
CA SER A 70 10.74 5.88 -5.55
C SER A 70 11.05 5.83 -4.06
N GLU A 71 11.38 7.00 -3.50
CA GLU A 71 11.65 7.13 -2.07
C GLU A 71 10.45 6.73 -1.21
N PRO A 72 9.21 7.16 -1.51
CA PRO A 72 8.07 6.72 -0.72
C PRO A 72 7.91 5.20 -0.69
N HIS A 73 8.10 4.50 -1.82
CA HIS A 73 8.00 3.05 -1.86
C HIS A 73 9.10 2.38 -1.01
N LEU A 74 10.32 2.88 -1.11
CA LEU A 74 11.43 2.37 -0.31
C LEU A 74 11.18 2.62 1.19
N ARG A 75 10.65 3.78 1.54
CA ARG A 75 10.32 4.10 2.93
C ARG A 75 9.20 3.22 3.47
N TRP A 76 8.17 2.95 2.68
CA TRP A 76 7.12 2.00 3.03
C TRP A 76 7.71 0.64 3.39
N LYS A 77 8.59 0.14 2.54
CA LYS A 77 9.23 -1.17 2.76
C LYS A 77 10.15 -1.17 3.99
N SER A 78 10.92 -0.11 4.20
CA SER A 78 11.87 -0.05 5.32
C SER A 78 11.18 0.16 6.66
N GLN A 79 10.11 0.95 6.70
CA GLN A 79 9.42 1.24 7.96
C GLN A 79 8.44 0.15 8.37
N TYR A 80 7.78 -0.50 7.42
CA TYR A 80 6.68 -1.41 7.72
C TYR A 80 6.94 -2.85 7.30
N GLY A 81 7.99 -3.11 6.54
CA GLY A 81 8.27 -4.46 6.05
C GLY A 81 8.39 -5.50 7.15
N ASP A 82 8.95 -5.13 8.30
CA ASP A 82 9.16 -6.06 9.41
C ASP A 82 7.87 -6.55 10.06
N ILE A 83 6.78 -5.78 9.94
CA ILE A 83 5.50 -6.16 10.53
C ILE A 83 4.50 -6.71 9.52
N VAL A 84 4.86 -6.74 8.24
CA VAL A 84 4.03 -7.35 7.19
C VAL A 84 4.37 -8.84 7.12
N VAL A 85 3.38 -9.69 7.42
CA VAL A 85 3.57 -11.15 7.39
C VAL A 85 3.09 -11.76 6.07
N LYS A 86 2.25 -11.04 5.32
CA LYS A 86 1.70 -11.52 4.06
C LYS A 86 1.39 -10.33 3.16
N LYS A 87 1.77 -10.43 1.88
CA LYS A 87 1.53 -9.36 0.90
C LYS A 87 1.12 -9.96 -0.43
N THR A 88 0.12 -9.36 -1.06
CA THR A 88 -0.35 -9.72 -2.38
C THR A 88 -0.43 -8.46 -3.23
N ILE A 89 0.06 -8.56 -4.47
CA ILE A 89 0.00 -7.46 -5.44
C ILE A 89 -0.93 -7.90 -6.56
N PHE A 90 -1.79 -7.00 -7.00
CA PHE A 90 -2.70 -7.24 -8.12
C PHE A 90 -2.78 -6.00 -9.00
N ASP A 91 -2.53 -6.18 -10.29
CA ASP A 91 -2.60 -5.10 -11.29
C ASP A 91 -3.72 -5.39 -12.27
N CYS A 92 -4.52 -4.37 -12.59
CA CYS A 92 -5.61 -4.50 -13.55
C CYS A 92 -5.88 -3.14 -14.22
N ASP A 93 -6.69 -3.20 -15.26
CA ASP A 93 -7.17 -1.98 -15.95
C ASP A 93 -8.51 -1.49 -15.40
#